data_3919d016f77745c9f280a34ae511376a
#
_entry.id   3919d016f77745c9f280a34ae511376a
#
_cell.length_a   1.000
_cell.length_b   1.000
_cell.length_c   1.000
_cell.angle_alpha   90.00
_cell.angle_beta   90.00
_cell.angle_gamma   90.00
#
_symmetry.space_group_name_H-M   'P 1'
#
loop_
_entity.id
_entity.type
_entity.pdbx_description
1 polymer ?
#
loop_
_entity_poly.entity_id
_entity_poly.type
_entity_poly.pdbx_seq_one_letter_code
_entity_poly.pdbx_strand_id
1 'polypeptide(L)'
;EQRDNNISAKEVLSNMSKSELQLLQTATSLAGPINVNSLSKEGAINLLAQPDNTGLVDLNNDGIVEVGAARNMVFPPVNAPAHVKDAWDKATEGLSFEDKMILELNLHISIYGVEINGMPTKKPPTPEQQWSSENLIEWFATLRSGLERSVQDEGWTEHNKVTRDVYDKFESFLSY
;
A
#
# COMPACT_ATOMS: atom_id res chain seq x y z
N GLU A 1 8.41 -24.58 18.10
CA GLU A 1 7.38 -25.60 17.77
C GLU A 1 6.48 -25.02 16.67
N GLN A 2 6.73 -25.47 15.43
CA GLN A 2 5.86 -25.23 14.28
C GLN A 2 4.51 -25.88 14.57
N ARG A 3 3.48 -25.11 14.78
CA ARG A 3 2.11 -25.59 14.70
C ARG A 3 1.74 -25.65 13.23
N ASP A 4 1.88 -26.82 12.63
CA ASP A 4 1.19 -27.21 11.42
C ASP A 4 -0.32 -27.31 11.71
N ASN A 5 -0.98 -26.17 11.80
CA ASN A 5 -2.42 -26.11 11.71
C ASN A 5 -2.76 -25.58 10.33
N ASN A 6 -3.03 -26.49 9.42
CA ASN A 6 -3.48 -26.26 8.04
C ASN A 6 -4.94 -25.70 8.00
N ILE A 7 -5.29 -24.87 8.99
CA ILE A 7 -6.60 -24.24 9.11
C ILE A 7 -6.54 -22.89 8.38
N SER A 8 -7.41 -22.71 7.41
CA SER A 8 -7.47 -21.44 6.68
C SER A 8 -7.97 -20.30 7.57
N ALA A 9 -7.56 -19.05 7.26
CA ALA A 9 -8.03 -17.87 7.98
C ALA A 9 -9.58 -17.76 8.00
N LYS A 10 -10.23 -18.11 6.89
CA LYS A 10 -11.71 -18.17 6.83
C LYS A 10 -12.30 -19.20 7.77
N GLU A 11 -11.65 -20.34 7.94
CA GLU A 11 -12.09 -21.38 8.85
C GLU A 11 -11.95 -20.95 10.31
N VAL A 12 -10.86 -20.27 10.66
CA VAL A 12 -10.68 -19.64 11.97
C VAL A 12 -11.82 -18.65 12.25
N LEU A 13 -12.07 -17.74 11.31
CA LEU A 13 -13.14 -16.74 11.43
C LEU A 13 -14.54 -17.38 11.50
N SER A 14 -14.79 -18.47 10.76
CA SER A 14 -16.07 -19.16 10.77
C SER A 14 -16.38 -19.88 12.10
N ASN A 15 -15.35 -20.20 12.86
CA ASN A 15 -15.47 -20.82 14.19
C ASN A 15 -15.63 -19.78 15.30
N MET A 16 -15.50 -18.50 15.02
CA MET A 16 -15.74 -17.42 15.99
C MET A 16 -17.22 -17.21 16.24
N SER A 17 -17.57 -16.92 17.49
CA SER A 17 -18.91 -16.49 17.87
C SER A 17 -19.22 -15.09 17.32
N LYS A 18 -20.51 -14.73 17.27
CA LYS A 18 -20.94 -13.39 16.85
C LYS A 18 -20.30 -12.28 17.70
N SER A 19 -20.12 -12.51 18.99
CA SER A 19 -19.49 -11.54 19.91
C SER A 19 -18.00 -11.37 19.60
N GLU A 20 -17.27 -12.43 19.27
CA GLU A 20 -15.87 -12.35 18.89
C GLU A 20 -15.70 -11.63 17.55
N LEU A 21 -16.54 -11.92 16.55
CA LEU A 21 -16.54 -11.20 15.27
C LEU A 21 -16.86 -9.70 15.45
N GLN A 22 -17.75 -9.36 16.39
CA GLN A 22 -18.07 -7.97 16.70
C GLN A 22 -16.90 -7.24 17.39
N LEU A 23 -16.19 -7.91 18.29
CA LEU A 23 -14.95 -7.38 18.87
C LEU A 23 -13.87 -7.15 17.82
N LEU A 24 -13.71 -8.13 16.91
CA LEU A 24 -12.76 -8.03 15.79
C LEU A 24 -13.13 -6.88 14.85
N GLN A 25 -14.41 -6.72 14.51
CA GLN A 25 -14.91 -5.59 13.73
C GLN A 25 -14.55 -4.26 14.36
N THR A 26 -14.76 -4.14 15.69
CA THR A 26 -14.43 -2.91 16.43
C THR A 26 -12.93 -2.66 16.47
N ALA A 27 -12.14 -3.69 16.73
CA ALA A 27 -10.67 -3.59 16.79
C ALA A 27 -10.04 -3.20 15.44
N THR A 28 -10.65 -3.63 14.32
CA THR A 28 -10.19 -3.32 12.97
C THR A 28 -10.90 -2.11 12.34
N SER A 29 -11.76 -1.42 13.12
CA SER A 29 -12.50 -0.22 12.67
C SER A 29 -13.35 -0.44 11.40
N LEU A 30 -13.83 -1.65 11.17
CA LEU A 30 -14.69 -1.94 10.02
C LEU A 30 -16.08 -1.32 10.19
N ALA A 31 -16.56 -0.63 9.15
CA ALA A 31 -17.83 0.09 9.16
C ALA A 31 -19.06 -0.84 9.27
N GLY A 32 -18.93 -2.11 8.89
CA GLY A 32 -20.04 -3.07 8.88
C GLY A 32 -19.65 -4.42 9.47
N PRO A 33 -20.65 -5.28 9.75
CA PRO A 33 -20.41 -6.60 10.33
C PRO A 33 -19.60 -7.49 9.39
N ILE A 34 -18.75 -8.32 9.97
CA ILE A 34 -17.92 -9.27 9.23
C ILE A 34 -18.79 -10.42 8.72
N ASN A 35 -18.91 -10.51 7.39
CA ASN A 35 -19.52 -11.65 6.70
C ASN A 35 -18.40 -12.55 6.16
N VAL A 36 -18.03 -13.58 6.91
CA VAL A 36 -16.88 -14.46 6.60
C VAL A 36 -16.99 -15.09 5.20
N ASN A 37 -18.22 -15.44 4.77
CA ASN A 37 -18.43 -16.09 3.48
C ASN A 37 -18.08 -15.21 2.28
N SER A 38 -18.28 -13.89 2.41
CA SER A 38 -18.03 -12.91 1.34
C SER A 38 -16.59 -12.38 1.32
N LEU A 39 -15.76 -12.69 2.31
CA LEU A 39 -14.38 -12.21 2.37
C LEU A 39 -13.54 -12.84 1.25
N SER A 40 -12.56 -12.08 0.76
CA SER A 40 -11.46 -12.65 0.00
C SER A 40 -10.53 -13.48 0.91
N LYS A 41 -9.62 -14.23 0.33
CA LYS A 41 -8.57 -14.93 1.10
C LYS A 41 -7.69 -13.91 1.83
N GLU A 42 -7.31 -12.84 1.17
CA GLU A 42 -6.48 -11.77 1.72
C GLU A 42 -7.20 -11.04 2.85
N GLY A 43 -8.44 -10.60 2.63
CA GLY A 43 -9.22 -9.92 3.64
C GLY A 43 -9.42 -10.75 4.91
N ALA A 44 -9.55 -12.06 4.77
CA ALA A 44 -9.64 -12.97 5.92
C ALA A 44 -8.30 -13.11 6.66
N ILE A 45 -7.18 -13.21 5.94
CA ILE A 45 -5.83 -13.28 6.53
C ILE A 45 -5.53 -11.99 7.29
N ASN A 46 -5.75 -10.85 6.66
CA ASN A 46 -5.42 -9.55 7.23
C ASN A 46 -6.31 -9.16 8.41
N LEU A 47 -7.53 -9.70 8.51
CA LEU A 47 -8.35 -9.57 9.73
C LEU A 47 -7.72 -10.21 10.96
N LEU A 48 -6.89 -11.23 10.77
CA LEU A 48 -6.20 -11.95 11.84
C LEU A 48 -4.76 -11.44 12.07
N ALA A 49 -4.35 -10.41 11.33
CA ALA A 49 -3.05 -9.78 11.52
C ALA A 49 -2.97 -9.05 12.88
N GLN A 50 -1.75 -8.71 13.28
CA GLN A 50 -1.52 -7.99 14.54
C GLN A 50 -2.12 -6.57 14.47
N PRO A 51 -2.57 -6.01 15.61
CA PRO A 51 -3.17 -4.66 15.66
C PRO A 51 -2.24 -3.53 15.20
N ASP A 52 -0.93 -3.76 15.19
CA ASP A 52 0.08 -2.82 14.70
C ASP A 52 0.30 -2.90 13.18
N ASN A 53 -0.59 -3.60 12.46
CA ASN A 53 -0.51 -3.88 11.04
C ASN A 53 0.72 -4.70 10.60
N THR A 54 1.44 -5.32 11.54
CA THR A 54 2.47 -6.28 11.18
C THR A 54 1.85 -7.58 10.68
N GLY A 55 2.44 -8.15 9.63
CA GLY A 55 1.93 -9.39 9.02
C GLY A 55 0.79 -9.19 8.03
N LEU A 56 0.45 -7.95 7.66
CA LEU A 56 -0.44 -7.71 6.52
C LEU A 56 0.18 -8.25 5.23
N VAL A 57 -0.68 -8.81 4.37
CA VAL A 57 -0.30 -9.33 3.06
C VAL A 57 -1.11 -8.67 1.97
N ASP A 58 -0.51 -8.55 0.79
CA ASP A 58 -1.13 -8.20 -0.48
C ASP A 58 -0.83 -9.39 -1.42
N LEU A 59 -1.83 -10.26 -1.61
CA LEU A 59 -1.62 -11.55 -2.28
C LEU A 59 -1.58 -11.43 -3.80
N ASN A 60 -2.18 -10.41 -4.36
CA ASN A 60 -2.23 -10.16 -5.80
C ASN A 60 -1.22 -9.10 -6.25
N ASN A 61 -0.53 -8.47 -5.29
CA ASN A 61 0.46 -7.41 -5.51
C ASN A 61 -0.10 -6.24 -6.31
N ASP A 62 -1.32 -5.79 -5.97
CA ASP A 62 -1.95 -4.62 -6.59
C ASP A 62 -1.76 -3.32 -5.78
N GLY A 63 -1.07 -3.40 -4.64
CA GLY A 63 -0.84 -2.28 -3.72
C GLY A 63 -2.07 -1.91 -2.88
N ILE A 64 -3.15 -2.68 -2.97
CA ILE A 64 -4.36 -2.54 -2.17
C ILE A 64 -4.38 -3.66 -1.13
N VAL A 65 -4.47 -3.28 0.13
CA VAL A 65 -4.57 -4.24 1.23
C VAL A 65 -6.03 -4.42 1.62
N GLU A 66 -6.53 -5.62 1.48
CA GLU A 66 -7.87 -5.97 1.94
C GLU A 66 -7.82 -6.37 3.42
N VAL A 67 -8.61 -5.72 4.27
CA VAL A 67 -8.83 -6.09 5.68
C VAL A 67 -10.31 -6.34 5.89
N GLY A 68 -10.70 -7.57 6.02
CA GLY A 68 -12.11 -7.93 5.92
C GLY A 68 -12.67 -7.57 4.53
N ALA A 69 -13.70 -6.72 4.49
CA ALA A 69 -14.27 -6.17 3.26
C ALA A 69 -13.71 -4.77 2.89
N ALA A 70 -12.91 -4.17 3.76
CA ALA A 70 -12.29 -2.88 3.49
C ALA A 70 -11.09 -3.04 2.55
N ARG A 71 -10.93 -2.07 1.64
CA ARG A 71 -9.81 -1.99 0.70
C ARG A 71 -9.04 -0.72 0.98
N ASN A 72 -7.79 -0.86 1.36
CA ASN A 72 -6.92 0.25 1.77
C ASN A 72 -5.72 0.34 0.83
N MET A 73 -5.55 1.51 0.23
CA MET A 73 -4.29 1.83 -0.45
C MET A 73 -3.21 2.05 0.60
N VAL A 74 -2.08 1.41 0.43
CA VAL A 74 -0.91 1.55 1.31
C VAL A 74 0.32 1.86 0.46
N PHE A 75 1.05 2.91 0.84
CA PHE A 75 2.33 3.22 0.22
C PHE A 75 3.39 3.52 1.30
N PRO A 76 4.61 2.97 1.21
CA PRO A 76 5.00 1.90 0.29
C PRO A 76 4.15 0.63 0.47
N PRO A 77 3.96 -0.17 -0.59
CA PRO A 77 3.15 -1.39 -0.49
C PRO A 77 3.66 -2.32 0.61
N VAL A 78 2.78 -3.13 1.19
CA VAL A 78 3.16 -4.07 2.27
C VAL A 78 4.25 -5.05 1.84
N ASN A 79 4.29 -5.39 0.54
CA ASN A 79 5.32 -6.24 -0.07
C ASN A 79 6.64 -5.51 -0.35
N ALA A 80 6.73 -4.20 -0.11
CA ALA A 80 7.98 -3.46 -0.29
C ALA A 80 9.04 -3.90 0.71
N PRO A 81 10.32 -3.97 0.30
CA PRO A 81 11.43 -4.24 1.20
C PRO A 81 11.52 -3.21 2.34
N ALA A 82 12.06 -3.63 3.48
CA ALA A 82 12.19 -2.75 4.66
C ALA A 82 12.93 -1.45 4.35
N HIS A 83 14.03 -1.51 3.59
CA HIS A 83 14.80 -0.32 3.22
C HIS A 83 14.00 0.70 2.41
N VAL A 84 13.03 0.26 1.60
CA VAL A 84 12.13 1.15 0.84
C VAL A 84 11.16 1.85 1.79
N LYS A 85 10.61 1.13 2.76
CA LYS A 85 9.71 1.69 3.80
C LYS A 85 10.44 2.71 4.65
N ASP A 86 11.65 2.37 5.12
CA ASP A 86 12.51 3.26 5.91
C ASP A 86 12.91 4.52 5.13
N ALA A 87 13.21 4.38 3.83
CA ALA A 87 13.54 5.51 2.97
C ALA A 87 12.33 6.44 2.78
N TRP A 88 11.14 5.89 2.59
CA TRP A 88 9.91 6.66 2.48
C TRP A 88 9.58 7.42 3.77
N ASP A 89 9.67 6.77 4.92
CA ASP A 89 9.40 7.40 6.20
C ASP A 89 10.35 8.57 6.45
N LYS A 90 11.64 8.43 6.13
CA LYS A 90 12.62 9.52 6.22
C LYS A 90 12.35 10.64 5.21
N ALA A 91 11.96 10.30 3.98
CA ALA A 91 11.70 11.29 2.95
C ALA A 91 10.46 12.14 3.23
N THR A 92 9.49 11.58 3.96
CA THR A 92 8.21 12.23 4.29
C THR A 92 8.15 12.75 5.72
N GLU A 93 9.27 12.69 6.46
CA GLU A 93 9.34 13.22 7.82
C GLU A 93 8.99 14.72 7.83
N GLY A 94 8.02 15.09 8.68
CA GLY A 94 7.56 16.47 8.83
C GLY A 94 6.57 16.95 7.78
N LEU A 95 6.16 16.13 6.81
CA LEU A 95 5.07 16.49 5.90
C LEU A 95 3.72 16.54 6.63
N SER A 96 2.82 17.37 6.11
CA SER A 96 1.42 17.32 6.50
C SER A 96 0.79 15.98 6.08
N PHE A 97 -0.26 15.57 6.79
CA PHE A 97 -1.01 14.36 6.42
C PHE A 97 -1.58 14.46 5.00
N GLU A 98 -2.05 15.64 4.61
CA GLU A 98 -2.64 15.89 3.28
C GLU A 98 -1.58 15.76 2.18
N ASP A 99 -0.42 16.40 2.32
CA ASP A 99 0.66 16.32 1.34
C ASP A 99 1.16 14.88 1.19
N LYS A 100 1.34 14.17 2.33
CA LYS A 100 1.76 12.77 2.31
C LYS A 100 0.75 11.90 1.58
N MET A 101 -0.54 12.04 1.87
CA MET A 101 -1.62 11.26 1.24
C MET A 101 -1.68 11.50 -0.27
N ILE A 102 -1.55 12.73 -0.74
CA ILE A 102 -1.55 13.06 -2.17
C ILE A 102 -0.34 12.43 -2.88
N LEU A 103 0.84 12.50 -2.26
CA LEU A 103 2.05 11.87 -2.79
C LEU A 103 1.91 10.35 -2.84
N GLU A 104 1.42 9.71 -1.78
CA GLU A 104 1.18 8.27 -1.72
C GLU A 104 0.23 7.80 -2.82
N LEU A 105 -0.86 8.54 -3.04
CA LEU A 105 -1.80 8.25 -4.13
C LEU A 105 -1.12 8.35 -5.50
N ASN A 106 -0.37 9.42 -5.75
CA ASN A 106 0.33 9.61 -7.02
C ASN A 106 1.38 8.53 -7.28
N LEU A 107 2.16 8.16 -6.25
CA LEU A 107 3.15 7.09 -6.34
C LEU A 107 2.51 5.74 -6.54
N HIS A 108 1.42 5.44 -5.84
CA HIS A 108 0.63 4.22 -6.04
C HIS A 108 0.14 4.11 -7.50
N ILE A 109 -0.51 5.16 -8.01
CA ILE A 109 -0.99 5.21 -9.41
C ILE A 109 0.16 5.05 -10.40
N SER A 110 1.32 5.63 -10.13
CA SER A 110 2.48 5.51 -11.01
C SER A 110 2.98 4.07 -11.16
N ILE A 111 2.86 3.25 -10.12
CA ILE A 111 3.26 1.84 -10.10
C ILE A 111 2.14 0.94 -10.64
N TYR A 112 0.97 1.04 -10.05
CA TYR A 112 -0.14 0.08 -10.27
C TYR A 112 -1.14 0.55 -11.35
N GLY A 113 -1.11 1.84 -11.71
CA GLY A 113 -2.12 2.43 -12.59
C GLY A 113 -3.44 2.66 -11.87
N VAL A 114 -4.50 2.69 -12.64
CA VAL A 114 -5.89 2.80 -12.15
C VAL A 114 -6.73 1.70 -12.80
N GLU A 115 -7.85 1.39 -12.17
CA GLU A 115 -8.85 0.49 -12.74
C GLU A 115 -9.91 1.31 -13.50
N ILE A 116 -10.15 0.99 -14.76
CA ILE A 116 -11.18 1.62 -15.58
C ILE A 116 -12.16 0.52 -16.04
N ASN A 117 -13.42 0.63 -15.64
CA ASN A 117 -14.47 -0.35 -15.97
C ASN A 117 -14.10 -1.80 -15.56
N GLY A 118 -13.48 -1.98 -14.41
CA GLY A 118 -13.07 -3.29 -13.90
C GLY A 118 -11.80 -3.85 -14.53
N MET A 119 -11.10 -3.06 -15.37
CA MET A 119 -9.85 -3.47 -16.00
C MET A 119 -8.69 -2.59 -15.51
N PRO A 120 -7.60 -3.20 -15.00
CA PRO A 120 -6.41 -2.47 -14.61
C PRO A 120 -5.73 -1.87 -15.85
N THR A 121 -5.29 -0.62 -15.75
CA THR A 121 -4.58 0.08 -16.84
C THR A 121 -3.11 -0.32 -16.93
N LYS A 122 -2.57 -0.94 -15.88
CA LYS A 122 -1.21 -1.48 -15.83
C LYS A 122 -1.23 -2.89 -15.24
N LYS A 123 -0.30 -3.72 -15.68
CA LYS A 123 0.04 -4.96 -14.96
C LYS A 123 1.14 -4.61 -13.97
N PRO A 124 0.93 -4.80 -12.66
CA PRO A 124 1.96 -4.52 -11.67
C PRO A 124 3.17 -5.43 -11.91
N PRO A 125 4.40 -4.92 -11.73
CA PRO A 125 5.59 -5.75 -11.71
C PRO A 125 5.57 -6.68 -10.49
N THR A 126 6.37 -7.77 -10.50
CA THR A 126 6.58 -8.55 -9.28
C THR A 126 7.31 -7.68 -8.23
N PRO A 127 7.19 -7.98 -6.92
CA PRO A 127 7.89 -7.21 -5.90
C PRO A 127 9.41 -7.13 -6.14
N GLU A 128 10.03 -8.21 -6.60
CA GLU A 128 11.47 -8.25 -6.90
C GLU A 128 11.84 -7.34 -8.06
N GLN A 129 11.02 -7.30 -9.10
CA GLN A 129 11.20 -6.42 -10.26
C GLN A 129 10.98 -4.95 -9.88
N GLN A 130 9.90 -4.68 -9.14
CA GLN A 130 9.47 -3.34 -8.77
C GLN A 130 10.55 -2.56 -8.03
N TRP A 131 11.28 -3.23 -7.12
CA TRP A 131 12.28 -2.62 -6.26
C TRP A 131 13.72 -2.91 -6.69
N SER A 132 13.93 -3.41 -7.91
CA SER A 132 15.28 -3.53 -8.48
C SER A 132 15.86 -2.15 -8.82
N SER A 133 17.19 -2.01 -8.75
CA SER A 133 17.87 -0.74 -9.07
C SER A 133 17.50 -0.22 -10.46
N GLU A 134 17.41 -1.10 -11.45
CA GLU A 134 17.05 -0.73 -12.81
C GLU A 134 15.64 -0.12 -12.88
N ASN A 135 14.64 -0.78 -12.28
CA ASN A 135 13.27 -0.26 -12.25
C ASN A 135 13.14 1.00 -11.41
N LEU A 136 13.88 1.14 -10.32
CA LEU A 136 13.87 2.36 -9.52
C LEU A 136 14.39 3.56 -10.31
N ILE A 137 15.49 3.40 -11.05
CA ILE A 137 16.03 4.46 -11.92
C ILE A 137 14.99 4.91 -12.96
N GLU A 138 14.38 3.96 -13.67
CA GLU A 138 13.36 4.25 -14.67
C GLU A 138 12.10 4.89 -14.06
N TRP A 139 11.68 4.41 -12.91
CA TRP A 139 10.54 4.94 -12.17
C TRP A 139 10.75 6.39 -11.75
N PHE A 140 11.91 6.72 -11.12
CA PHE A 140 12.23 8.10 -10.76
C PHE A 140 12.36 9.02 -11.98
N ALA A 141 12.91 8.54 -13.09
CA ALA A 141 12.93 9.32 -14.33
C ALA A 141 11.51 9.65 -14.82
N THR A 142 10.59 8.68 -14.72
CA THR A 142 9.17 8.89 -15.06
C THR A 142 8.49 9.89 -14.12
N LEU A 143 8.73 9.77 -12.80
CA LEU A 143 8.18 10.70 -11.80
C LEU A 143 8.67 12.14 -12.04
N ARG A 144 9.96 12.32 -12.31
CA ARG A 144 10.54 13.65 -12.64
C ARG A 144 9.95 14.24 -13.91
N SER A 145 9.79 13.44 -14.97
CA SER A 145 9.13 13.90 -16.19
C SER A 145 7.68 14.33 -15.96
N GLY A 146 6.96 13.63 -15.08
CA GLY A 146 5.61 14.04 -14.66
C GLY A 146 5.61 15.36 -13.92
N LEU A 147 6.53 15.55 -12.97
CA LEU A 147 6.70 16.79 -12.23
C LEU A 147 7.08 17.95 -13.14
N GLU A 148 8.02 17.76 -14.08
CA GLU A 148 8.41 18.79 -15.06
C GLU A 148 7.22 19.26 -15.88
N ARG A 149 6.35 18.35 -16.30
CA ARG A 149 5.11 18.70 -17.01
C ARG A 149 4.18 19.54 -16.13
N SER A 150 3.95 19.12 -14.88
CA SER A 150 3.15 19.92 -13.93
C SER A 150 3.73 21.31 -13.72
N VAL A 151 5.06 21.43 -13.61
CA VAL A 151 5.74 22.74 -13.49
C VAL A 151 5.59 23.58 -14.76
N GLN A 152 5.59 22.98 -15.94
CA GLN A 152 5.35 23.70 -17.19
C GLN A 152 3.93 24.25 -17.27
N ASP A 153 2.94 23.49 -16.77
CA ASP A 153 1.54 23.87 -16.84
C ASP A 153 1.13 24.86 -15.72
N GLU A 154 1.64 24.68 -14.50
CA GLU A 154 1.18 25.39 -13.30
C GLU A 154 2.26 26.23 -12.62
N GLY A 155 3.51 26.09 -13.04
CA GLY A 155 4.67 26.73 -12.40
C GLY A 155 5.13 26.02 -11.14
N TRP A 156 6.06 26.67 -10.40
CA TRP A 156 6.56 26.18 -9.12
C TRP A 156 5.58 26.48 -7.98
N THR A 157 4.48 25.76 -7.96
CA THR A 157 3.54 25.75 -6.81
C THR A 157 4.20 25.17 -5.56
N GLU A 158 3.63 25.40 -4.37
CA GLU A 158 4.12 24.76 -3.14
C GLU A 158 4.06 23.24 -3.25
N HIS A 159 3.00 22.71 -3.84
CA HIS A 159 2.87 21.26 -4.10
C HIS A 159 4.02 20.73 -4.97
N ASN A 160 4.35 21.39 -6.08
CA ASN A 160 5.44 20.98 -6.97
C ASN A 160 6.81 21.04 -6.28
N LYS A 161 7.03 22.02 -5.39
CA LYS A 161 8.25 22.13 -4.59
C LYS A 161 8.36 20.98 -3.57
N VAL A 162 7.29 20.68 -2.85
CA VAL A 162 7.22 19.58 -1.89
C VAL A 162 7.44 18.24 -2.62
N THR A 163 6.76 18.03 -3.75
CA THR A 163 6.91 16.83 -4.56
C THR A 163 8.36 16.60 -4.99
N ARG A 164 9.03 17.65 -5.49
CA ARG A 164 10.45 17.56 -5.87
C ARG A 164 11.33 17.19 -4.68
N ASP A 165 11.17 17.89 -3.55
CA ASP A 165 11.97 17.66 -2.34
C ASP A 165 11.82 16.22 -1.85
N VAL A 166 10.60 15.70 -1.84
CA VAL A 166 10.34 14.31 -1.43
C VAL A 166 10.94 13.31 -2.42
N TYR A 167 10.81 13.52 -3.72
CA TYR A 167 11.41 12.62 -4.72
C TYR A 167 12.93 12.58 -4.59
N ASP A 168 13.58 13.73 -4.41
CA ASP A 168 15.03 13.84 -4.25
C ASP A 168 15.49 13.14 -2.96
N LYS A 169 14.80 13.33 -1.84
CA LYS A 169 15.08 12.66 -0.56
C LYS A 169 14.85 11.17 -0.66
N PHE A 170 13.71 10.74 -1.19
CA PHE A 170 13.35 9.33 -1.28
C PHE A 170 14.39 8.56 -2.12
N GLU A 171 14.72 9.07 -3.31
CA GLU A 171 15.75 8.47 -4.14
C GLU A 171 17.11 8.43 -3.43
N SER A 172 17.50 9.52 -2.73
CA SER A 172 18.76 9.57 -2.00
C SER A 172 18.87 8.54 -0.86
N PHE A 173 17.74 8.24 -0.20
CA PHE A 173 17.70 7.26 0.90
C PHE A 173 17.60 5.82 0.42
N LEU A 174 17.19 5.57 -0.83
CA LEU A 174 17.12 4.23 -1.39
C LEU A 174 18.50 3.61 -1.66
N SER A 175 19.56 4.39 -1.87
CA SER A 175 20.97 3.95 -1.99
C SER A 175 21.13 2.70 -2.86
N TYR A 176 20.87 2.79 -4.16
CA TYR A 176 21.07 1.70 -5.13
C TYR A 176 22.26 1.92 -6.04
#